data_5e4f79cbea21ff14adbb40746860c679
#
_entry.id   5e4f79cbea21ff14adbb40746860c679
#
_cell.length_a   1.000
_cell.length_b   1.000
_cell.length_c   1.000
_cell.angle_alpha   90.00
_cell.angle_beta   90.00
_cell.angle_gamma   90.00
#
_symmetry.space_group_name_H-M   'P 1'
#
loop_
_entity.id
_entity.type
_entity.pdbx_description
1 polymer ?
#
loop_
_entity_poly.entity_id
_entity_poly.type
_entity_poly.pdbx_seq_one_letter_code
_entity_poly.pdbx_strand_id
1 'polypeptide(L)'
;MALRQALSIAIDMEEFVSIFRNGRGIAAQSPLPPGIYGYRDGEAGIDHYVYDWVDGHPQRKPVEYAKQLLREVGYPNGIDATTGKPLTLYLDTTLVGPEAKSRADWFTKQLRKIDVQLVVRATDLNRFQDKLRDGTAQLYVLGWNADYPDPENFMFLLHGPQSRARGAGENASNYANPEFDRLFEQMRNMENGPQRLQIIDRMIEIVQRDAPWAFGFHPADYNLAHGWVHNLKPNTMANNELKYERIDPLLRERRRNEWNKPVYGPLLALVLLGLGAIAPAWVAWRRRERHRVAVQQDGNKS
;
A
#
# COMPACT_ATOMS: atom_id res chain seq x y z
N MET A 1 -23.21 -0.05 -14.30
CA MET A 1 -22.81 1.10 -13.47
C MET A 1 -23.05 0.79 -11.99
N ALA A 2 -24.26 0.71 -11.50
CA ALA A 2 -24.58 0.53 -10.08
C ALA A 2 -23.89 -0.67 -9.40
N LEU A 3 -23.75 -1.82 -10.06
CA LEU A 3 -22.96 -2.95 -9.55
C LEU A 3 -21.51 -2.53 -9.24
N ARG A 4 -20.84 -1.81 -10.15
CA ARG A 4 -19.46 -1.37 -9.95
C ARG A 4 -19.33 -0.34 -8.83
N GLN A 5 -20.30 0.59 -8.72
CA GLN A 5 -20.36 1.53 -7.59
C GLN A 5 -20.58 0.79 -6.26
N ALA A 6 -21.44 -0.23 -6.22
CA ALA A 6 -21.63 -1.05 -5.02
C ALA A 6 -20.33 -1.76 -4.59
N LEU A 7 -19.56 -2.29 -5.55
CA LEU A 7 -18.25 -2.88 -5.28
C LEU A 7 -17.25 -1.85 -4.74
N SER A 8 -17.22 -0.64 -5.34
CA SER A 8 -16.34 0.46 -4.89
C SER A 8 -16.66 0.90 -3.45
N ILE A 9 -17.94 0.93 -3.08
CA ILE A 9 -18.36 1.24 -1.70
C ILE A 9 -17.95 0.13 -0.74
N ALA A 10 -18.09 -1.14 -1.14
CA ALA A 10 -17.79 -2.28 -0.27
C ALA A 10 -16.31 -2.46 -0.01
N ILE A 11 -15.44 -2.10 -0.97
CA ILE A 11 -13.98 -2.25 -0.87
C ILE A 11 -13.39 -1.03 -0.13
N ASP A 12 -13.20 -1.19 1.19
CA ASP A 12 -12.71 -0.15 2.09
C ASP A 12 -11.19 0.02 1.99
N MET A 13 -10.74 0.97 1.14
CA MET A 13 -9.32 1.21 0.92
C MET A 13 -8.63 1.92 2.10
N GLU A 14 -9.37 2.63 2.93
CA GLU A 14 -8.86 3.19 4.20
C GLU A 14 -8.45 2.04 5.15
N GLU A 15 -9.33 1.03 5.30
CA GLU A 15 -9.02 -0.18 6.06
C GLU A 15 -7.82 -0.94 5.46
N PHE A 16 -7.76 -1.05 4.11
CA PHE A 16 -6.64 -1.68 3.42
C PHE A 16 -5.30 -0.99 3.71
N VAL A 17 -5.25 0.33 3.58
CA VAL A 17 -4.05 1.13 3.85
C VAL A 17 -3.64 1.01 5.31
N SER A 18 -4.59 1.04 6.24
CA SER A 18 -4.34 0.86 7.67
C SER A 18 -3.69 -0.50 7.97
N ILE A 19 -4.27 -1.59 7.45
CA ILE A 19 -3.85 -2.98 7.75
C ILE A 19 -2.57 -3.34 6.99
N PHE A 20 -2.54 -3.16 5.66
CA PHE A 20 -1.49 -3.71 4.81
C PHE A 20 -0.36 -2.72 4.49
N ARG A 21 -0.59 -1.42 4.72
CA ARG A 21 0.40 -0.37 4.48
C ARG A 21 0.82 0.35 5.77
N ASN A 22 0.30 -0.07 6.91
CA ASN A 22 0.57 0.57 8.20
C ASN A 22 0.30 2.09 8.17
N GLY A 23 -0.82 2.49 7.55
CA GLY A 23 -1.23 3.88 7.37
C GLY A 23 -0.43 4.67 6.32
N ARG A 24 0.48 4.03 5.58
CA ARG A 24 1.31 4.72 4.58
C ARG A 24 0.63 4.75 3.22
N GLY A 25 -0.18 5.77 3.02
CA GLY A 25 -0.94 6.01 1.81
C GLY A 25 -2.26 6.71 2.10
N ILE A 26 -2.91 7.17 1.05
CA ILE A 26 -4.26 7.75 1.10
C ILE A 26 -5.15 6.98 0.13
N ALA A 27 -6.40 6.72 0.53
CA ALA A 27 -7.39 6.14 -0.36
C ALA A 27 -7.61 7.07 -1.56
N ALA A 28 -7.50 6.51 -2.76
CA ALA A 28 -7.65 7.29 -3.98
C ALA A 28 -9.12 7.61 -4.25
N GLN A 29 -9.38 8.82 -4.72
CA GLN A 29 -10.72 9.33 -5.04
C GLN A 29 -10.92 9.51 -6.55
N SER A 30 -9.80 9.48 -7.30
CA SER A 30 -9.76 9.65 -8.74
C SER A 30 -8.54 8.93 -9.33
N PRO A 31 -8.40 8.87 -10.66
CA PRO A 31 -7.19 8.35 -11.29
C PRO A 31 -5.92 9.16 -10.99
N LEU A 32 -6.05 10.45 -10.67
CA LEU A 32 -4.93 11.37 -10.50
C LEU A 32 -4.38 11.32 -9.08
N PRO A 33 -3.07 11.07 -8.88
CA PRO A 33 -2.43 11.16 -7.58
C PRO A 33 -2.08 12.60 -7.19
N PRO A 34 -1.82 12.85 -5.90
CA PRO A 34 -1.30 14.13 -5.42
C PRO A 34 -0.05 14.57 -6.20
N GLY A 35 0.03 15.87 -6.51
CA GLY A 35 1.14 16.46 -7.26
C GLY A 35 0.97 16.45 -8.78
N ILE A 36 -0.02 15.76 -9.32
CA ILE A 36 -0.37 15.82 -10.75
C ILE A 36 -1.41 16.92 -10.98
N TYR A 37 -1.24 17.67 -12.06
CA TYR A 37 -2.19 18.73 -12.45
C TYR A 37 -3.60 18.16 -12.59
N GLY A 38 -4.60 18.82 -11.99
CA GLY A 38 -5.98 18.34 -11.96
C GLY A 38 -6.32 17.47 -10.74
N TYR A 39 -5.33 17.05 -9.92
CA TYR A 39 -5.64 16.47 -8.61
C TYR A 39 -6.37 17.49 -7.74
N ARG A 40 -7.43 17.06 -7.09
CA ARG A 40 -8.22 17.85 -6.14
C ARG A 40 -8.13 17.22 -4.76
N ASP A 41 -7.94 18.04 -3.76
CA ASP A 41 -8.02 17.65 -2.36
C ASP A 41 -9.31 18.17 -1.71
N GLY A 42 -9.67 17.63 -0.56
CA GLY A 42 -10.86 18.02 0.17
C GLY A 42 -12.17 17.66 -0.56
N GLU A 43 -13.24 18.40 -0.27
CA GLU A 43 -14.59 18.14 -0.78
C GLU A 43 -14.66 18.11 -2.31
N ALA A 44 -13.91 19.00 -2.98
CA ALA A 44 -13.89 19.08 -4.43
C ALA A 44 -13.23 17.86 -5.13
N GLY A 45 -12.53 17.01 -4.37
CA GLY A 45 -11.79 15.86 -4.90
C GLY A 45 -12.41 14.51 -4.60
N ILE A 46 -13.46 14.43 -3.76
CA ILE A 46 -14.03 13.15 -3.37
C ILE A 46 -14.81 12.49 -4.50
N ASP A 47 -14.86 11.17 -4.47
CA ASP A 47 -15.77 10.37 -5.29
C ASP A 47 -17.16 10.35 -4.62
N HIS A 48 -18.04 11.25 -5.06
CA HIS A 48 -19.41 11.39 -4.52
C HIS A 48 -20.30 10.15 -4.71
N TYR A 49 -19.90 9.21 -5.54
CA TYR A 49 -20.63 7.93 -5.69
C TYR A 49 -20.26 6.94 -4.58
N VAL A 50 -19.09 7.11 -3.98
CA VAL A 50 -18.56 6.22 -2.92
C VAL A 50 -18.56 6.90 -1.55
N TYR A 51 -18.39 8.23 -1.50
CA TYR A 51 -18.27 8.99 -0.26
C TYR A 51 -19.28 10.13 -0.17
N ASP A 52 -19.55 10.51 1.06
CA ASP A 52 -20.19 11.78 1.43
C ASP A 52 -19.15 12.65 2.13
N TRP A 53 -19.29 13.98 2.03
CA TRP A 53 -18.46 14.92 2.76
C TRP A 53 -19.15 15.28 4.07
N VAL A 54 -18.60 14.85 5.21
CA VAL A 54 -19.20 15.04 6.53
C VAL A 54 -18.17 15.60 7.49
N ASP A 55 -18.49 16.68 8.17
CA ASP A 55 -17.64 17.31 9.20
C ASP A 55 -16.18 17.58 8.74
N GLY A 56 -16.01 17.98 7.47
CA GLY A 56 -14.72 18.34 6.91
C GLY A 56 -13.83 17.16 6.45
N HIS A 57 -14.40 15.96 6.34
CA HIS A 57 -13.66 14.77 5.86
C HIS A 57 -14.54 13.83 5.01
N PRO A 58 -13.96 13.04 4.10
CA PRO A 58 -14.69 12.06 3.32
C PRO A 58 -15.13 10.90 4.23
N GLN A 59 -16.41 10.58 4.19
CA GLN A 59 -17.00 9.43 4.86
C GLN A 59 -17.53 8.46 3.83
N ARG A 60 -17.05 7.23 3.83
CA ARG A 60 -17.53 6.17 2.93
C ARG A 60 -19.01 5.89 3.16
N LYS A 61 -19.78 5.77 2.07
CA LYS A 61 -21.21 5.45 2.14
C LYS A 61 -21.41 4.10 2.84
N PRO A 62 -22.53 3.95 3.58
CA PRO A 62 -22.82 2.71 4.32
C PRO A 62 -22.99 1.51 3.39
N VAL A 63 -22.69 0.33 3.90
CA VAL A 63 -22.83 -0.96 3.18
C VAL A 63 -24.27 -1.17 2.70
N GLU A 64 -25.26 -0.69 3.43
CA GLU A 64 -26.67 -0.76 3.10
C GLU A 64 -27.00 -0.04 1.78
N TYR A 65 -26.30 1.07 1.50
CA TYR A 65 -26.43 1.78 0.22
C TYR A 65 -25.87 0.93 -0.94
N ALA A 66 -24.74 0.26 -0.75
CA ALA A 66 -24.22 -0.67 -1.73
C ALA A 66 -25.17 -1.86 -1.98
N LYS A 67 -25.79 -2.40 -0.93
CA LYS A 67 -26.83 -3.44 -1.04
C LYS A 67 -28.08 -2.94 -1.78
N GLN A 68 -28.44 -1.67 -1.58
CA GLN A 68 -29.54 -1.05 -2.34
C GLN A 68 -29.22 -1.00 -3.84
N LEU A 69 -28.03 -0.54 -4.23
CA LEU A 69 -27.58 -0.52 -5.61
C LEU A 69 -27.59 -1.92 -6.25
N LEU A 70 -27.23 -2.96 -5.48
CA LEU A 70 -27.32 -4.34 -5.97
C LEU A 70 -28.77 -4.78 -6.20
N ARG A 71 -29.70 -4.44 -5.32
CA ARG A 71 -31.13 -4.74 -5.50
C ARG A 71 -31.69 -4.08 -6.76
N GLU A 72 -31.33 -2.82 -7.01
CA GLU A 72 -31.77 -2.06 -8.19
C GLU A 72 -31.34 -2.68 -9.52
N VAL A 73 -30.21 -3.42 -9.51
CA VAL A 73 -29.70 -4.11 -10.71
C VAL A 73 -29.95 -5.62 -10.71
N GLY A 74 -30.90 -6.09 -9.89
CA GLY A 74 -31.40 -7.46 -9.94
C GLY A 74 -30.64 -8.48 -9.08
N TYR A 75 -29.85 -8.01 -8.08
CA TYR A 75 -29.13 -8.88 -7.14
C TYR A 75 -29.53 -8.66 -5.66
N PRO A 76 -30.82 -8.81 -5.30
CA PRO A 76 -31.23 -8.69 -3.90
C PRO A 76 -30.51 -9.76 -3.04
N ASN A 77 -29.85 -9.32 -1.95
CA ASN A 77 -29.06 -10.18 -1.06
C ASN A 77 -27.99 -11.00 -1.79
N GLY A 78 -27.42 -10.42 -2.86
CA GLY A 78 -26.38 -11.09 -3.66
C GLY A 78 -26.90 -12.26 -4.51
N ILE A 79 -28.21 -12.39 -4.71
CA ILE A 79 -28.84 -13.44 -5.50
C ILE A 79 -29.40 -12.82 -6.78
N ASP A 80 -29.07 -13.41 -7.92
CA ASP A 80 -29.66 -13.05 -9.21
C ASP A 80 -31.18 -13.34 -9.19
N ALA A 81 -31.99 -12.31 -9.30
CA ALA A 81 -33.43 -12.39 -9.20
C ALA A 81 -34.07 -13.26 -10.31
N THR A 82 -33.38 -13.44 -11.44
CA THR A 82 -33.86 -14.22 -12.57
C THR A 82 -33.48 -15.69 -12.46
N THR A 83 -32.26 -15.99 -12.06
CA THR A 83 -31.70 -17.35 -12.04
C THR A 83 -31.69 -18.01 -10.68
N GLY A 84 -31.88 -17.24 -9.60
CA GLY A 84 -31.76 -17.71 -8.22
C GLY A 84 -30.32 -18.08 -7.80
N LYS A 85 -29.32 -17.75 -8.61
CA LYS A 85 -27.90 -18.09 -8.33
C LYS A 85 -27.20 -16.96 -7.58
N PRO A 86 -26.26 -17.28 -6.70
CA PRO A 86 -25.43 -16.26 -6.05
C PRO A 86 -24.61 -15.47 -7.08
N LEU A 87 -24.50 -14.16 -6.87
CA LEU A 87 -23.55 -13.32 -7.60
C LEU A 87 -22.12 -13.70 -7.22
N THR A 88 -21.43 -14.37 -8.13
CA THR A 88 -20.07 -14.82 -7.95
C THR A 88 -19.14 -14.05 -8.88
N LEU A 89 -18.13 -13.40 -8.32
CA LEU A 89 -17.12 -12.66 -9.06
C LEU A 89 -15.75 -13.36 -8.91
N TYR A 90 -14.89 -13.16 -9.88
CA TYR A 90 -13.58 -13.79 -9.95
C TYR A 90 -12.48 -12.72 -9.91
N LEU A 91 -11.60 -12.81 -8.91
CA LEU A 91 -10.41 -11.96 -8.79
C LEU A 91 -9.18 -12.72 -9.28
N ASP A 92 -8.61 -12.30 -10.39
CA ASP A 92 -7.34 -12.82 -10.89
C ASP A 92 -6.17 -12.07 -10.24
N THR A 93 -5.17 -12.81 -9.77
CA THR A 93 -3.98 -12.26 -9.11
C THR A 93 -2.73 -13.06 -9.41
N THR A 94 -1.58 -12.40 -9.40
CA THR A 94 -0.25 -13.03 -9.48
C THR A 94 0.39 -13.23 -8.12
N LEU A 95 -0.22 -12.71 -7.07
CA LEU A 95 0.33 -12.78 -5.72
C LEU A 95 0.20 -14.20 -5.17
N VAL A 96 1.30 -14.72 -4.62
CA VAL A 96 1.39 -16.02 -3.98
C VAL A 96 2.04 -15.91 -2.59
N GLY A 97 1.78 -16.88 -1.73
CA GLY A 97 2.35 -16.90 -0.37
C GLY A 97 1.42 -16.32 0.71
N PRO A 98 1.88 -16.27 1.97
CA PRO A 98 1.04 -15.90 3.12
C PRO A 98 0.45 -14.49 3.05
N GLU A 99 1.23 -13.51 2.61
CA GLU A 99 0.76 -12.13 2.47
C GLU A 99 -0.32 -12.01 1.38
N ALA A 100 -0.14 -12.73 0.26
CA ALA A 100 -1.13 -12.79 -0.81
C ALA A 100 -2.46 -13.38 -0.31
N LYS A 101 -2.38 -14.44 0.50
CA LYS A 101 -3.56 -15.05 1.10
C LYS A 101 -4.30 -14.07 2.01
N SER A 102 -3.59 -13.34 2.86
CA SER A 102 -4.20 -12.35 3.77
C SER A 102 -4.93 -11.24 2.99
N ARG A 103 -4.35 -10.75 1.89
CA ARG A 103 -5.00 -9.78 1.02
C ARG A 103 -6.24 -10.36 0.31
N ALA A 104 -6.14 -11.59 -0.20
CA ALA A 104 -7.24 -12.28 -0.84
C ALA A 104 -8.42 -12.53 0.11
N ASP A 105 -8.11 -12.96 1.33
CA ASP A 105 -9.11 -13.16 2.40
C ASP A 105 -9.77 -11.83 2.78
N TRP A 106 -9.02 -10.73 2.80
CA TRP A 106 -9.54 -9.39 3.04
C TRP A 106 -10.52 -8.96 1.93
N PHE A 107 -10.16 -9.07 0.64
CA PHE A 107 -11.07 -8.76 -0.46
C PHE A 107 -12.35 -9.60 -0.40
N THR A 108 -12.21 -10.89 -0.09
CA THR A 108 -13.35 -11.80 0.08
C THR A 108 -14.27 -11.33 1.21
N LYS A 109 -13.69 -10.87 2.33
CA LYS A 109 -14.44 -10.32 3.47
C LYS A 109 -15.15 -9.01 3.09
N GLN A 110 -14.51 -8.12 2.33
CA GLN A 110 -15.14 -6.87 1.89
C GLN A 110 -16.38 -7.14 1.03
N LEU A 111 -16.28 -7.98 0.02
CA LEU A 111 -17.40 -8.28 -0.87
C LEU A 111 -18.51 -9.09 -0.19
N ARG A 112 -18.17 -9.90 0.81
CA ARG A 112 -19.17 -10.60 1.64
C ARG A 112 -20.06 -9.63 2.43
N LYS A 113 -19.60 -8.43 2.78
CA LYS A 113 -20.41 -7.40 3.45
C LYS A 113 -21.66 -7.04 2.63
N ILE A 114 -21.57 -7.18 1.31
CA ILE A 114 -22.67 -6.91 0.35
C ILE A 114 -23.24 -8.19 -0.29
N ASP A 115 -23.04 -9.32 0.36
CA ASP A 115 -23.54 -10.64 -0.04
C ASP A 115 -22.99 -11.14 -1.40
N VAL A 116 -21.88 -10.60 -1.90
CA VAL A 116 -21.23 -11.01 -3.15
C VAL A 116 -20.16 -12.06 -2.82
N GLN A 117 -20.18 -13.17 -3.58
CA GLN A 117 -19.17 -14.21 -3.49
C GLN A 117 -17.95 -13.85 -4.35
N LEU A 118 -16.74 -13.95 -3.77
CA LEU A 118 -15.50 -13.74 -4.48
C LEU A 118 -14.69 -15.04 -4.54
N VAL A 119 -14.32 -15.43 -5.75
CA VAL A 119 -13.39 -16.53 -6.02
C VAL A 119 -12.05 -15.95 -6.46
N VAL A 120 -11.02 -16.15 -5.66
CA VAL A 120 -9.66 -15.69 -5.99
C VAL A 120 -8.94 -16.75 -6.81
N ARG A 121 -8.42 -16.34 -7.96
CA ARG A 121 -7.69 -17.21 -8.91
C ARG A 121 -6.24 -16.70 -9.02
N ALA A 122 -5.33 -17.37 -8.30
CA ALA A 122 -3.90 -17.08 -8.43
C ALA A 122 -3.32 -17.79 -9.67
N THR A 123 -2.50 -17.06 -10.41
CA THR A 123 -1.85 -17.57 -11.63
C THR A 123 -0.44 -16.95 -11.76
N ASP A 124 0.39 -17.50 -12.65
CA ASP A 124 1.67 -16.88 -12.98
C ASP A 124 1.47 -15.57 -13.79
N LEU A 125 2.54 -14.75 -13.82
CA LEU A 125 2.49 -13.43 -14.45
C LEU A 125 2.13 -13.50 -15.92
N ASN A 126 2.67 -14.47 -16.67
CA ASN A 126 2.44 -14.57 -18.11
C ASN A 126 0.97 -14.86 -18.41
N ARG A 127 0.40 -15.84 -17.73
CA ARG A 127 -1.03 -16.15 -17.83
C ARG A 127 -1.92 -15.00 -17.40
N PHE A 128 -1.52 -14.27 -16.38
CA PHE A 128 -2.24 -13.07 -15.97
C PHE A 128 -2.24 -12.00 -17.07
N GLN A 129 -1.08 -11.74 -17.67
CA GLN A 129 -0.96 -10.82 -18.80
C GLN A 129 -1.77 -11.28 -20.02
N ASP A 130 -1.80 -12.58 -20.30
CA ASP A 130 -2.63 -13.15 -21.36
C ASP A 130 -4.12 -12.87 -21.09
N LYS A 131 -4.61 -13.14 -19.86
CA LYS A 131 -6.00 -12.85 -19.49
C LYS A 131 -6.37 -11.38 -19.66
N LEU A 132 -5.46 -10.45 -19.32
CA LEU A 132 -5.68 -9.01 -19.53
C LEU A 132 -5.75 -8.67 -21.02
N ARG A 133 -4.87 -9.25 -21.82
CA ARG A 133 -4.82 -9.07 -23.28
C ARG A 133 -6.05 -9.64 -23.98
N ASP A 134 -6.51 -10.81 -23.53
CA ASP A 134 -7.69 -11.46 -24.06
C ASP A 134 -9.01 -10.88 -23.52
N GLY A 135 -8.94 -9.96 -22.53
CA GLY A 135 -10.12 -9.38 -21.88
C GLY A 135 -10.94 -10.37 -21.06
N THR A 136 -10.32 -11.48 -20.60
CA THR A 136 -11.00 -12.56 -19.86
C THR A 136 -10.85 -12.46 -18.34
N ALA A 137 -10.04 -11.52 -17.83
CA ALA A 137 -9.98 -11.20 -16.42
C ALA A 137 -11.20 -10.35 -16.03
N GLN A 138 -11.90 -10.74 -14.94
CA GLN A 138 -13.09 -10.02 -14.50
C GLN A 138 -12.76 -8.94 -13.48
N LEU A 139 -12.06 -9.31 -12.40
CA LEU A 139 -11.53 -8.39 -11.39
C LEU A 139 -10.03 -8.65 -11.24
N TYR A 140 -9.28 -7.60 -11.03
CA TYR A 140 -7.84 -7.67 -10.80
C TYR A 140 -7.34 -6.37 -10.17
N VAL A 141 -6.15 -6.40 -9.61
CA VAL A 141 -5.50 -5.23 -9.02
C VAL A 141 -4.28 -4.88 -9.88
N LEU A 142 -4.25 -3.65 -10.37
CA LEU A 142 -3.12 -3.06 -11.07
C LEU A 142 -2.76 -1.70 -10.44
N GLY A 143 -1.49 -1.33 -10.55
CA GLY A 143 -0.99 -0.01 -10.21
C GLY A 143 -0.34 0.63 -11.44
N TRP A 144 -0.25 1.95 -11.41
CA TRP A 144 0.47 2.73 -12.40
C TRP A 144 1.44 3.69 -11.73
N ASN A 145 2.65 3.77 -12.25
CA ASN A 145 3.61 4.82 -11.91
C ASN A 145 3.69 5.78 -13.08
N ALA A 146 3.67 7.07 -12.80
CA ALA A 146 3.76 8.07 -13.86
C ALA A 146 5.13 8.01 -14.55
N ASP A 147 5.12 8.01 -15.87
CA ASP A 147 6.33 8.18 -16.69
C ASP A 147 6.75 9.64 -16.76
N TYR A 148 5.79 10.55 -16.66
CA TYR A 148 5.94 12.00 -16.63
C TYR A 148 4.78 12.66 -15.85
N PRO A 149 4.98 13.88 -15.28
CA PRO A 149 4.03 14.51 -14.37
C PRO A 149 2.88 15.23 -15.10
N ASP A 150 2.12 14.49 -15.90
CA ASP A 150 0.97 15.04 -16.63
C ASP A 150 -0.28 14.16 -16.40
N PRO A 151 -1.49 14.76 -16.27
CA PRO A 151 -2.73 14.00 -16.12
C PRO A 151 -3.02 13.06 -17.31
N GLU A 152 -2.51 13.35 -18.49
CA GLU A 152 -2.61 12.48 -19.66
C GLU A 152 -2.07 11.07 -19.35
N ASN A 153 -0.96 10.96 -18.59
CA ASN A 153 -0.32 9.69 -18.24
C ASN A 153 -1.12 8.81 -17.28
N PHE A 154 -2.22 9.28 -16.77
CA PHE A 154 -3.18 8.51 -15.97
C PHE A 154 -4.51 8.31 -16.72
N MET A 155 -4.97 9.33 -17.42
CA MET A 155 -6.24 9.30 -18.13
C MET A 155 -6.23 8.39 -19.37
N PHE A 156 -5.05 8.20 -20.01
CA PHE A 156 -4.93 7.31 -21.17
C PHE A 156 -5.22 5.84 -20.83
N LEU A 157 -5.06 5.46 -19.54
CA LEU A 157 -5.40 4.12 -19.03
C LEU A 157 -6.90 3.82 -19.09
N LEU A 158 -7.73 4.83 -19.35
CA LEU A 158 -9.18 4.73 -19.47
C LEU A 158 -9.68 5.12 -20.88
N HIS A 159 -8.77 5.55 -21.77
CA HIS A 159 -9.09 5.92 -23.15
C HIS A 159 -9.46 4.67 -23.97
N GLY A 160 -10.64 4.66 -24.57
CA GLY A 160 -11.18 3.49 -25.28
C GLY A 160 -10.29 2.95 -26.38
N PRO A 161 -9.67 3.78 -27.26
CA PRO A 161 -8.71 3.36 -28.26
C PRO A 161 -7.46 2.66 -27.71
N GLN A 162 -7.11 2.88 -26.44
CA GLN A 162 -6.01 2.22 -25.73
C GLN A 162 -6.41 0.88 -25.09
N SER A 163 -7.59 0.34 -25.42
CA SER A 163 -8.06 -0.96 -24.91
C SER A 163 -7.05 -2.07 -25.16
N ARG A 164 -6.68 -2.78 -24.09
CA ARG A 164 -5.71 -3.88 -24.14
C ARG A 164 -6.24 -5.09 -24.94
N ALA A 165 -7.54 -5.38 -24.81
CA ALA A 165 -8.16 -6.50 -25.52
C ALA A 165 -8.47 -6.22 -27.01
N ARG A 166 -8.58 -4.94 -27.41
CA ARG A 166 -8.85 -4.54 -28.80
C ARG A 166 -7.62 -4.03 -29.55
N GLY A 167 -6.50 -3.87 -28.84
CA GLY A 167 -5.25 -3.35 -29.36
C GLY A 167 -4.10 -3.62 -28.40
N ALA A 168 -2.96 -3.01 -28.61
CA ALA A 168 -1.78 -3.18 -27.75
C ALA A 168 -1.65 -2.05 -26.70
N GLY A 169 -2.75 -1.43 -26.29
CA GLY A 169 -2.74 -0.31 -25.36
C GLY A 169 -2.71 -0.71 -23.89
N GLU A 170 -2.68 0.27 -23.00
CA GLU A 170 -2.57 0.07 -21.55
C GLU A 170 -3.92 0.16 -20.80
N ASN A 171 -5.03 0.43 -21.48
CA ASN A 171 -6.35 0.39 -20.88
C ASN A 171 -6.77 -1.07 -20.62
N ALA A 172 -6.30 -1.61 -19.50
CA ALA A 172 -6.59 -3.00 -19.11
C ALA A 172 -8.07 -3.22 -18.76
N SER A 173 -8.77 -2.19 -18.28
CA SER A 173 -10.22 -2.28 -17.99
C SER A 173 -11.09 -2.41 -19.23
N ASN A 174 -10.53 -2.15 -20.40
CA ASN A 174 -11.24 -2.10 -21.68
C ASN A 174 -12.44 -1.14 -21.65
N TYR A 175 -12.41 -0.17 -20.74
CA TYR A 175 -13.41 0.88 -20.64
C TYR A 175 -13.48 1.66 -21.96
N ALA A 176 -14.68 2.03 -22.35
CA ALA A 176 -14.91 2.85 -23.52
C ALA A 176 -16.14 3.73 -23.27
N ASN A 177 -15.92 5.03 -23.28
CA ASN A 177 -16.98 6.01 -23.19
C ASN A 177 -16.70 7.12 -24.20
N PRO A 178 -17.55 7.32 -25.21
CA PRO A 178 -17.31 8.28 -26.28
C PRO A 178 -17.14 9.73 -25.81
N GLU A 179 -17.80 10.14 -24.73
CA GLU A 179 -17.63 11.46 -24.14
C GLU A 179 -16.25 11.59 -23.51
N PHE A 180 -15.84 10.60 -22.71
CA PHE A 180 -14.49 10.54 -22.11
C PHE A 180 -13.40 10.55 -23.18
N ASP A 181 -13.53 9.71 -24.21
CA ASP A 181 -12.56 9.59 -25.28
C ASP A 181 -12.39 10.92 -26.03
N ARG A 182 -13.50 11.61 -26.34
CA ARG A 182 -13.47 12.93 -26.97
C ARG A 182 -12.80 13.98 -26.08
N LEU A 183 -13.10 13.99 -24.79
CA LEU A 183 -12.48 14.91 -23.82
C LEU A 183 -11.00 14.63 -23.66
N PHE A 184 -10.60 13.36 -23.65
CA PHE A 184 -9.20 12.95 -23.59
C PHE A 184 -8.40 13.50 -24.80
N GLU A 185 -8.92 13.33 -26.02
CA GLU A 185 -8.27 13.85 -27.23
C GLU A 185 -8.16 15.39 -27.24
N GLN A 186 -9.09 16.08 -26.61
CA GLN A 186 -8.99 17.53 -26.42
C GLN A 186 -7.92 17.90 -25.39
N MET A 187 -7.92 17.24 -24.23
CA MET A 187 -7.10 17.57 -23.07
C MET A 187 -5.61 17.27 -23.28
N ARG A 188 -5.28 16.17 -23.97
CA ARG A 188 -3.93 15.58 -23.99
C ARG A 188 -2.84 16.52 -24.49
N ASN A 189 -3.15 17.44 -25.40
CA ASN A 189 -2.19 18.37 -26.02
C ASN A 189 -2.37 19.82 -25.54
N MET A 190 -3.19 20.06 -24.51
CA MET A 190 -3.41 21.42 -23.99
C MET A 190 -2.35 21.80 -22.97
N GLU A 191 -1.98 23.09 -22.98
CA GLU A 191 -1.23 23.70 -21.88
C GLU A 191 -2.06 23.71 -20.59
N ASN A 192 -1.40 23.63 -19.43
CA ASN A 192 -2.06 23.72 -18.14
C ASN A 192 -2.72 25.09 -17.95
N GLY A 193 -4.01 25.08 -17.66
CA GLY A 193 -4.81 26.30 -17.50
C GLY A 193 -6.28 25.96 -17.18
N PRO A 194 -7.10 26.99 -16.90
CA PRO A 194 -8.48 26.76 -16.43
C PRO A 194 -9.34 25.91 -17.39
N GLN A 195 -9.15 26.06 -18.70
CA GLN A 195 -9.90 25.28 -19.68
C GLN A 195 -9.53 23.78 -19.65
N ARG A 196 -8.23 23.47 -19.58
CA ARG A 196 -7.76 22.08 -19.44
C ARG A 196 -8.29 21.46 -18.15
N LEU A 197 -8.28 22.24 -17.07
CA LEU A 197 -8.74 21.80 -15.76
C LEU A 197 -10.24 21.44 -15.77
N GLN A 198 -11.08 22.27 -16.42
CA GLN A 198 -12.50 21.95 -16.56
C GLN A 198 -12.75 20.65 -17.33
N ILE A 199 -11.95 20.37 -18.35
CA ILE A 199 -12.03 19.12 -19.09
C ILE A 199 -11.62 17.94 -18.19
N ILE A 200 -10.54 18.09 -17.44
CA ILE A 200 -10.06 17.05 -16.50
C ILE A 200 -11.12 16.78 -15.43
N ASP A 201 -11.68 17.82 -14.81
CA ASP A 201 -12.75 17.68 -13.80
C ASP A 201 -13.96 16.90 -14.38
N ARG A 202 -14.37 17.22 -15.62
CA ARG A 202 -15.45 16.49 -16.29
C ARG A 202 -15.09 15.03 -16.58
N MET A 203 -13.84 14.75 -16.97
CA MET A 203 -13.38 13.38 -17.20
C MET A 203 -13.37 12.57 -15.89
N ILE A 204 -12.96 13.17 -14.77
CA ILE A 204 -12.98 12.54 -13.45
C ILE A 204 -14.42 12.21 -13.06
N GLU A 205 -15.37 13.14 -13.21
CA GLU A 205 -16.79 12.92 -12.92
C GLU A 205 -17.37 11.73 -13.71
N ILE A 206 -17.04 11.64 -15.01
CA ILE A 206 -17.47 10.53 -15.86
C ILE A 206 -16.96 9.19 -15.32
N VAL A 207 -15.68 9.13 -14.96
CA VAL A 207 -15.04 7.90 -14.47
C VAL A 207 -15.56 7.50 -13.09
N GLN A 208 -15.76 8.44 -12.19
CA GLN A 208 -16.35 8.18 -10.87
C GLN A 208 -17.78 7.65 -11.03
N ARG A 209 -18.59 8.28 -11.86
CA ARG A 209 -19.95 7.82 -12.16
C ARG A 209 -19.99 6.43 -12.76
N ASP A 210 -19.20 6.18 -13.79
CA ASP A 210 -19.19 4.91 -14.52
C ASP A 210 -18.50 3.78 -13.77
N ALA A 211 -17.63 4.13 -12.82
CA ALA A 211 -16.86 3.25 -11.95
C ALA A 211 -16.18 2.09 -12.70
N PRO A 212 -15.39 2.33 -13.76
CA PRO A 212 -14.62 1.26 -14.42
C PRO A 212 -13.54 0.71 -13.48
N TRP A 213 -13.10 1.48 -12.50
CA TRP A 213 -12.21 1.12 -11.41
C TRP A 213 -12.90 1.33 -10.05
N ALA A 214 -12.65 0.45 -9.12
CA ALA A 214 -12.69 0.79 -7.71
C ALA A 214 -11.33 1.42 -7.39
N PHE A 215 -11.29 2.71 -7.10
CA PHE A 215 -10.04 3.40 -6.83
C PHE A 215 -9.35 2.78 -5.62
N GLY A 216 -8.05 2.50 -5.77
CA GLY A 216 -7.24 1.90 -4.74
C GLY A 216 -6.70 2.96 -3.78
N PHE A 217 -5.39 3.13 -3.77
CA PHE A 217 -4.72 4.10 -2.90
C PHE A 217 -3.49 4.69 -3.59
N HIS A 218 -3.11 5.88 -3.16
CA HIS A 218 -1.83 6.48 -3.50
C HIS A 218 -0.85 6.17 -2.36
N PRO A 219 0.25 5.42 -2.62
CA PRO A 219 1.19 5.06 -1.58
C PRO A 219 1.99 6.28 -1.11
N ALA A 220 2.31 6.29 0.19
CA ALA A 220 3.28 7.18 0.78
C ALA A 220 4.48 6.36 1.26
N ASP A 221 5.67 6.69 0.78
CA ASP A 221 6.90 6.03 1.17
C ASP A 221 7.67 6.86 2.19
N TYR A 222 8.30 6.17 3.13
CA TYR A 222 9.15 6.77 4.14
C TYR A 222 10.58 6.28 3.93
N ASN A 223 11.47 7.20 3.57
CA ASN A 223 12.88 6.90 3.33
C ASN A 223 13.75 7.43 4.47
N LEU A 224 14.60 6.57 5.01
CA LEU A 224 15.63 6.92 5.96
C LEU A 224 17.00 6.86 5.27
N ALA A 225 17.75 7.93 5.34
CA ALA A 225 19.11 7.97 4.84
C ALA A 225 20.06 8.46 5.91
N HIS A 226 21.29 7.96 5.86
CA HIS A 226 22.35 8.48 6.70
C HIS A 226 22.73 9.90 6.29
N GLY A 227 23.08 10.75 7.25
CA GLY A 227 23.45 12.15 7.00
C GLY A 227 24.68 12.36 6.10
N TRP A 228 25.39 11.31 5.73
CA TRP A 228 26.47 11.35 4.72
C TRP A 228 26.03 11.03 3.30
N VAL A 229 24.75 10.73 3.08
CA VAL A 229 24.14 10.60 1.74
C VAL A 229 23.52 11.94 1.37
N HIS A 230 23.97 12.50 0.26
CA HIS A 230 23.51 13.79 -0.25
C HIS A 230 22.69 13.60 -1.52
N ASN A 231 21.81 14.56 -1.82
CA ASN A 231 20.95 14.61 -2.99
C ASN A 231 19.90 13.48 -3.04
N LEU A 232 19.59 12.87 -1.92
CA LEU A 232 18.46 11.94 -1.83
C LEU A 232 17.16 12.73 -1.97
N LYS A 233 16.60 12.72 -3.18
CA LYS A 233 15.31 13.33 -3.51
C LYS A 233 14.44 12.24 -4.13
N PRO A 234 13.44 11.72 -3.41
CA PRO A 234 12.54 10.71 -3.95
C PRO A 234 11.87 11.23 -5.23
N ASN A 235 11.98 10.49 -6.29
CA ASN A 235 11.32 10.78 -7.55
C ASN A 235 10.93 9.47 -8.23
N THR A 236 9.68 9.08 -8.08
CA THR A 236 9.15 7.82 -8.62
C THR A 236 9.14 7.76 -10.15
N MET A 237 9.31 8.89 -10.83
CA MET A 237 9.42 9.00 -12.30
C MET A 237 10.86 8.88 -12.81
N ALA A 238 11.85 8.92 -11.92
CA ALA A 238 13.25 8.81 -12.33
C ALA A 238 13.67 7.34 -12.48
N ASN A 239 14.15 6.97 -13.67
CA ASN A 239 14.61 5.61 -13.95
C ASN A 239 15.87 5.19 -13.18
N ASN A 240 16.67 6.16 -12.70
CA ASN A 240 17.88 5.89 -11.92
C ASN A 240 18.22 7.10 -11.04
N GLU A 241 17.82 7.03 -9.78
CA GLU A 241 18.11 8.09 -8.80
C GLU A 241 19.56 8.06 -8.31
N LEU A 242 20.20 6.87 -8.30
CA LEU A 242 21.56 6.68 -7.78
C LEU A 242 22.59 7.57 -8.47
N LYS A 243 22.40 7.93 -9.73
CA LYS A 243 23.30 8.84 -10.49
C LYS A 243 23.38 10.26 -9.90
N TYR A 244 22.41 10.65 -9.09
CA TYR A 244 22.36 11.98 -8.46
C TYR A 244 22.85 11.94 -7.00
N GLU A 245 22.91 10.76 -6.40
CA GLU A 245 23.30 10.59 -5.02
C GLU A 245 24.83 10.70 -4.86
N ARG A 246 25.24 11.30 -3.75
CA ARG A 246 26.64 11.41 -3.39
C ARG A 246 26.83 10.96 -1.95
N ILE A 247 27.85 10.13 -1.73
CA ILE A 247 28.28 9.75 -0.39
C ILE A 247 29.48 10.61 0.00
N ASP A 248 29.45 11.17 1.22
CA ASP A 248 30.62 11.78 1.87
C ASP A 248 31.38 10.69 2.64
N PRO A 249 32.54 10.20 2.11
CA PRO A 249 33.25 9.11 2.72
C PRO A 249 33.90 9.48 4.06
N LEU A 250 34.33 10.72 4.22
CA LEU A 250 34.97 11.18 5.47
C LEU A 250 33.95 11.31 6.60
N LEU A 251 32.79 11.87 6.31
CA LEU A 251 31.70 11.96 7.29
C LEU A 251 31.20 10.55 7.66
N ARG A 252 31.06 9.65 6.67
CA ARG A 252 30.68 8.25 6.90
C ARG A 252 31.66 7.55 7.84
N GLU A 253 32.97 7.66 7.56
CA GLU A 253 33.99 7.02 8.39
C GLU A 253 33.98 7.57 9.83
N ARG A 254 33.91 8.90 9.99
CA ARG A 254 33.79 9.55 11.30
C ARG A 254 32.60 9.03 12.09
N ARG A 255 31.41 9.03 11.49
CA ARG A 255 30.19 8.59 12.14
C ARG A 255 30.22 7.11 12.49
N ARG A 256 30.73 6.27 11.60
CA ARG A 256 30.90 4.84 11.89
C ARG A 256 31.84 4.59 13.04
N ASN A 257 32.96 5.32 13.10
CA ASN A 257 33.92 5.21 14.20
C ASN A 257 33.32 5.71 15.52
N GLU A 258 32.51 6.78 15.49
CA GLU A 258 31.76 7.26 16.66
C GLU A 258 30.77 6.22 17.17
N TRP A 259 29.97 5.62 16.30
CA TRP A 259 28.94 4.63 16.67
C TRP A 259 29.50 3.28 17.12
N ASN A 260 30.64 2.89 16.56
CA ASN A 260 31.28 1.62 16.88
C ASN A 260 32.28 1.73 18.04
N LYS A 261 32.36 2.88 18.73
CA LYS A 261 33.13 2.97 19.94
C LYS A 261 32.61 2.00 20.99
N PRO A 262 33.44 1.05 21.47
CA PRO A 262 32.98 0.09 22.45
C PRO A 262 32.65 0.79 23.78
N VAL A 263 31.49 0.49 24.31
CA VAL A 263 31.05 0.98 25.63
C VAL A 263 31.46 -0.04 26.67
N TYR A 264 32.59 0.19 27.35
CA TYR A 264 33.14 -0.73 28.35
C TYR A 264 32.45 -0.70 29.70
N GLY A 265 31.62 0.32 29.96
CA GLY A 265 30.94 0.51 31.25
C GLY A 265 30.13 -0.71 31.71
N PRO A 266 29.22 -1.28 30.90
CA PRO A 266 28.46 -2.47 31.27
C PRO A 266 29.34 -3.70 31.52
N LEU A 267 30.40 -3.87 30.73
CA LEU A 267 31.36 -4.97 30.91
C LEU A 267 32.12 -4.84 32.23
N LEU A 268 32.59 -3.64 32.54
CA LEU A 268 33.25 -3.35 33.83
C LEU A 268 32.34 -3.57 35.01
N ALA A 269 31.09 -3.16 34.91
CA ALA A 269 30.06 -3.40 35.94
C ALA A 269 29.83 -4.90 36.17
N LEU A 270 29.71 -5.69 35.10
CA LEU A 270 29.62 -7.15 35.20
C LEU A 270 30.82 -7.81 35.88
N VAL A 271 32.02 -7.37 35.54
CA VAL A 271 33.27 -7.86 36.17
C VAL A 271 33.27 -7.53 37.66
N LEU A 272 32.95 -6.29 38.03
CA LEU A 272 32.87 -5.86 39.42
C LEU A 272 31.82 -6.62 40.24
N LEU A 273 30.65 -6.84 39.65
CA LEU A 273 29.58 -7.66 40.25
C LEU A 273 30.04 -9.12 40.44
N GLY A 274 30.72 -9.70 39.47
CA GLY A 274 31.29 -11.03 39.54
C GLY A 274 32.35 -11.15 40.66
N LEU A 275 33.25 -10.19 40.71
CA LEU A 275 34.27 -10.13 41.78
C LEU A 275 33.61 -9.95 43.17
N GLY A 276 32.61 -9.08 43.27
CA GLY A 276 31.84 -8.87 44.49
C GLY A 276 31.08 -10.13 44.98
N ALA A 277 30.58 -10.93 44.03
CA ALA A 277 29.90 -12.19 44.34
C ALA A 277 30.89 -13.31 44.78
N ILE A 278 32.09 -13.32 44.19
CA ILE A 278 33.13 -14.35 44.52
C ILE A 278 33.87 -14.01 45.81
N ALA A 279 34.10 -12.71 46.10
CA ALA A 279 34.87 -12.26 47.23
C ALA A 279 34.46 -12.85 48.59
N PRO A 280 33.16 -12.92 48.95
CA PRO A 280 32.72 -13.54 50.22
C PRO A 280 33.05 -15.01 50.29
N ALA A 281 32.86 -15.74 49.20
CA ALA A 281 33.20 -17.17 49.13
C ALA A 281 34.71 -17.41 49.27
N TRP A 282 35.53 -16.60 48.63
CA TRP A 282 37.00 -16.66 48.74
C TRP A 282 37.51 -16.31 50.14
N VAL A 283 36.89 -15.30 50.78
CA VAL A 283 37.22 -14.96 52.18
C VAL A 283 36.82 -16.08 53.13
N ALA A 284 35.63 -16.68 52.95
CA ALA A 284 35.19 -17.81 53.77
C ALA A 284 36.09 -19.06 53.58
N TRP A 285 36.50 -19.34 52.34
CA TRP A 285 37.42 -20.42 52.02
C TRP A 285 38.80 -20.18 52.68
N ARG A 286 39.39 -19.01 52.56
CA ARG A 286 40.66 -18.64 53.22
C ARG A 286 40.60 -18.74 54.75
N ARG A 287 39.48 -18.33 55.36
CA ARG A 287 39.29 -18.48 56.84
C ARG A 287 39.25 -19.94 57.23
N ARG A 288 38.57 -20.82 56.50
CA ARG A 288 38.52 -22.26 56.75
C ARG A 288 39.91 -22.91 56.61
N GLU A 289 40.68 -22.53 55.61
CA GLU A 289 42.03 -23.06 55.42
C GLU A 289 42.99 -22.67 56.56
N ARG A 290 42.94 -21.42 57.00
CA ARG A 290 43.75 -20.97 58.17
C ARG A 290 43.39 -21.73 59.43
N HIS A 291 42.11 -22.01 59.68
CA HIS A 291 41.68 -22.82 60.80
C HIS A 291 42.18 -24.29 60.73
N ARG A 292 42.22 -24.87 59.54
CA ARG A 292 42.73 -26.24 59.34
C ARG A 292 44.24 -26.33 59.62
N VAL A 293 45.00 -25.36 59.17
CA VAL A 293 46.46 -25.30 59.41
C VAL A 293 46.80 -25.10 60.90
N ALA A 294 46.04 -24.25 61.62
CA ALA A 294 46.24 -24.03 63.04
C ALA A 294 45.93 -25.33 63.84
N VAL A 295 44.88 -26.07 63.56
CA VAL A 295 44.54 -27.31 64.20
C VAL A 295 45.58 -28.44 63.95
N GLN A 296 46.19 -28.48 62.76
CA GLN A 296 47.28 -29.41 62.44
C GLN A 296 48.59 -29.11 63.24
N GLN A 297 48.92 -27.85 63.51
CA GLN A 297 50.07 -27.45 64.28
C GLN A 297 49.91 -27.77 65.78
N ASP A 298 48.71 -27.66 66.35
CA ASP A 298 48.47 -27.99 67.75
C ASP A 298 48.41 -29.53 67.99
N GLY A 299 47.91 -30.31 67.01
CA GLY A 299 47.91 -31.76 67.06
C GLY A 299 49.28 -32.46 66.95
N ASN A 300 50.31 -31.73 66.54
CA ASN A 300 51.69 -32.26 66.40
C ASN A 300 52.60 -31.88 67.60
N LYS A 301 52.04 -31.26 68.64
CA LYS A 301 52.70 -30.85 69.89
C LYS A 301 52.26 -31.65 71.11
N SER A 302 51.40 -32.62 70.95
CA SER A 302 50.98 -33.61 71.95
C SER A 302 51.60 -35.03 71.58
#